data_2b15f298eda481760304bd57f91a9224
#
_entry.id   2b15f298eda481760304bd57f91a9224
#
_cell.length_a   1.000
_cell.length_b   1.000
_cell.length_c   1.000
_cell.angle_alpha   90.00
_cell.angle_beta   90.00
_cell.angle_gamma   90.00
#
_symmetry.space_group_name_H-M   'P 1'
#
loop_
_entity.id
_entity.type
_entity.pdbx_description
1 polymer ?
#
loop_
_entity_poly.entity_id
_entity_poly.type
_entity_poly.pdbx_seq_one_letter_code
_entity_poly.pdbx_strand_id
1 'polypeptide(L)'
;MAVSEQEILQGLGQIVDEIAGVPADEVTPEKSFVDDLDIDSLSMVEIAVAAQDKFGVEIPDDQLKDLKTVQDVINYVHKNAS
;
A
#
# COMPACT_ATOMS: atom_id res chain seq x y z
N MET A 1 -13.26 10.64 -10.43
CA MET A 1 -12.96 9.41 -11.14
C MET A 1 -12.23 8.45 -10.24
N ALA A 2 -12.58 7.18 -10.33
CA ALA A 2 -11.92 6.16 -9.52
C ALA A 2 -10.53 5.86 -10.10
N VAL A 3 -9.57 5.61 -9.23
CA VAL A 3 -8.23 5.17 -9.65
C VAL A 3 -8.30 3.70 -10.02
N SER A 4 -7.55 3.28 -11.03
CA SER A 4 -7.50 1.88 -11.41
C SER A 4 -6.61 1.12 -10.43
N GLU A 5 -6.81 -0.20 -10.34
CA GLU A 5 -5.97 -1.03 -9.48
C GLU A 5 -4.50 -0.96 -9.90
N GLN A 6 -4.25 -0.84 -11.20
CA GLN A 6 -2.88 -0.74 -11.71
C GLN A 6 -2.21 0.54 -11.25
N GLU A 7 -2.94 1.65 -11.26
CA GLU A 7 -2.41 2.92 -10.77
C GLU A 7 -2.10 2.86 -9.30
N ILE A 8 -2.97 2.20 -8.53
CA ILE A 8 -2.74 2.02 -7.10
C ILE A 8 -1.50 1.17 -6.87
N LEU A 9 -1.35 0.10 -7.61
CA LEU A 9 -0.18 -0.77 -7.49
C LEU A 9 1.11 -0.01 -7.80
N GLN A 10 1.12 0.78 -8.87
CA GLN A 10 2.29 1.56 -9.22
C GLN A 10 2.62 2.59 -8.16
N GLY A 11 1.60 3.27 -7.63
CA GLY A 11 1.79 4.24 -6.57
C GLY A 11 2.32 3.60 -5.30
N LEU A 12 1.79 2.43 -4.94
CA LEU A 12 2.28 1.70 -3.78
C LEU A 12 3.74 1.27 -3.97
N GLY A 13 4.09 0.84 -5.17
CA GLY A 13 5.46 0.45 -5.47
C GLY A 13 6.43 1.60 -5.23
N GLN A 14 6.06 2.79 -5.68
CA GLN A 14 6.89 3.98 -5.46
C GLN A 14 7.01 4.32 -3.97
N ILE A 15 5.89 4.25 -3.25
CA ILE A 15 5.87 4.54 -1.82
C ILE A 15 6.75 3.56 -1.06
N VAL A 16 6.63 2.27 -1.35
CA VAL A 16 7.39 1.23 -0.68
C VAL A 16 8.89 1.39 -0.99
N ASP A 17 9.21 1.73 -2.24
CA ASP A 17 10.60 1.97 -2.62
C ASP A 17 11.20 3.13 -1.82
N GLU A 18 10.47 4.22 -1.70
CA GLU A 18 10.96 5.40 -0.98
C GLU A 18 11.09 5.19 0.53
N ILE A 19 10.14 4.47 1.12
CA ILE A 19 10.10 4.31 2.57
C ILE A 19 10.88 3.11 3.04
N ALA A 20 10.72 1.97 2.38
CA ALA A 20 11.30 0.71 2.81
C ALA A 20 12.50 0.26 1.97
N GLY A 21 12.76 0.92 0.87
CA GLY A 21 13.88 0.56 0.00
C GLY A 21 13.65 -0.69 -0.81
N VAL A 22 12.40 -1.13 -0.95
CA VAL A 22 12.05 -2.31 -1.75
C VAL A 22 11.80 -1.87 -3.18
N PRO A 23 12.48 -2.46 -4.16
CA PRO A 23 12.25 -2.08 -5.56
C PRO A 23 10.79 -2.21 -5.97
N ALA A 24 10.31 -1.25 -6.73
CA ALA A 24 8.91 -1.26 -7.17
C ALA A 24 8.54 -2.54 -7.93
N ASP A 25 9.50 -3.11 -8.64
CA ASP A 25 9.30 -4.34 -9.41
C ASP A 25 8.95 -5.54 -8.51
N GLU A 26 9.35 -5.49 -7.25
CA GLU A 26 9.07 -6.56 -6.31
C GLU A 26 7.72 -6.39 -5.61
N VAL A 27 7.10 -5.23 -5.75
CA VAL A 27 5.81 -4.95 -5.12
C VAL A 27 4.71 -5.43 -6.06
N THR A 28 4.27 -6.67 -5.85
CA THR A 28 3.21 -7.29 -6.64
C THR A 28 2.02 -7.62 -5.75
N PRO A 29 0.82 -7.77 -6.32
CA PRO A 29 -0.39 -7.96 -5.51
C PRO A 29 -0.36 -9.14 -4.54
N GLU A 30 0.30 -10.22 -4.91
CA GLU A 30 0.35 -11.43 -4.07
C GLU A 30 1.36 -11.34 -2.94
N LYS A 31 2.18 -10.31 -2.92
CA LYS A 31 3.21 -10.17 -1.88
C LYS A 31 2.63 -9.67 -0.56
N SER A 32 3.12 -10.22 0.53
CA SER A 32 2.81 -9.75 1.86
C SER A 32 3.84 -8.69 2.26
N PHE A 33 3.38 -7.59 2.85
CA PHE A 33 4.31 -6.51 3.22
C PHE A 33 5.32 -6.97 4.26
N VAL A 34 4.88 -7.69 5.27
CA VAL A 34 5.75 -8.11 6.37
C VAL A 34 6.53 -9.37 6.00
N ASP A 35 5.84 -10.37 5.47
CA ASP A 35 6.46 -11.69 5.22
C ASP A 35 7.30 -11.74 3.96
N ASP A 36 6.83 -11.10 2.89
CA ASP A 36 7.51 -11.18 1.60
C ASP A 36 8.42 -9.98 1.33
N LEU A 37 8.00 -8.80 1.74
CA LEU A 37 8.76 -7.58 1.50
C LEU A 37 9.59 -7.16 2.71
N ASP A 38 9.46 -7.89 3.82
CA ASP A 38 10.23 -7.66 5.03
C ASP A 38 10.10 -6.23 5.57
N ILE A 39 8.89 -5.71 5.53
CA ILE A 39 8.58 -4.36 5.99
C ILE A 39 8.07 -4.44 7.43
N ASP A 40 8.66 -3.66 8.34
CA ASP A 40 8.22 -3.68 9.73
C ASP A 40 6.96 -2.83 9.94
N SER A 41 6.38 -2.93 11.13
CA SER A 41 5.11 -2.25 11.41
C SER A 41 5.24 -0.74 11.40
N LEU A 42 6.40 -0.21 11.77
CA LEU A 42 6.63 1.24 11.74
C LEU A 42 6.61 1.75 10.31
N SER A 43 7.30 1.05 9.41
CA SER A 43 7.31 1.40 8.00
C SER A 43 5.91 1.25 7.39
N MET A 44 5.13 0.26 7.85
CA MET A 44 3.76 0.10 7.38
C MET A 44 2.91 1.33 7.70
N VAL A 45 3.08 1.91 8.89
CA VAL A 45 2.36 3.13 9.25
C VAL A 45 2.76 4.27 8.32
N GLU A 46 4.04 4.41 8.03
CA GLU A 46 4.51 5.43 7.12
C GLU A 46 3.98 5.23 5.70
N ILE A 47 3.93 3.99 5.24
CA ILE A 47 3.38 3.65 3.93
C ILE A 47 1.90 4.02 3.89
N ALA A 48 1.16 3.72 4.95
CA ALA A 48 -0.27 4.05 5.01
C ALA A 48 -0.49 5.56 4.94
N VAL A 49 0.31 6.34 5.66
CA VAL A 49 0.21 7.81 5.64
C VAL A 49 0.51 8.34 4.24
N ALA A 50 1.55 7.81 3.60
CA ALA A 50 1.90 8.23 2.25
C ALA A 50 0.80 7.87 1.25
N ALA A 51 0.20 6.70 1.41
CA ALA A 51 -0.88 6.26 0.54
C ALA A 51 -2.12 7.13 0.71
N GLN A 52 -2.44 7.51 1.95
CA GLN A 52 -3.54 8.43 2.21
C GLN A 52 -3.34 9.74 1.46
N ASP A 53 -2.13 10.26 1.52
CA ASP A 53 -1.79 11.52 0.89
C ASP A 53 -1.82 11.42 -0.64
N LYS A 54 -1.29 10.30 -1.16
CA LYS A 54 -1.19 10.11 -2.60
C LYS A 54 -2.54 9.82 -3.25
N PHE A 55 -3.36 9.00 -2.63
CA PHE A 55 -4.61 8.55 -3.22
C PHE A 55 -5.84 9.28 -2.67
N GLY A 56 -5.67 10.06 -1.61
CA GLY A 56 -6.78 10.75 -0.97
C GLY A 56 -7.75 9.82 -0.26
N VAL A 57 -7.27 8.66 0.18
CA VAL A 57 -8.08 7.67 0.86
C VAL A 57 -7.57 7.51 2.29
N GLU A 58 -8.44 7.67 3.27
CA GLU A 58 -8.07 7.51 4.67
C GLU A 58 -7.88 6.03 5.01
N ILE A 59 -6.75 5.71 5.63
CA ILE A 59 -6.44 4.35 6.06
C ILE A 59 -6.19 4.36 7.57
N PRO A 60 -7.25 4.11 8.38
CA PRO A 60 -7.09 4.10 9.83
C PRO A 60 -6.19 2.95 10.29
N ASP A 61 -5.54 3.13 11.43
CA ASP A 61 -4.67 2.10 12.00
C ASP A 61 -5.41 0.77 12.20
N ASP A 62 -6.68 0.83 12.57
CA ASP A 62 -7.49 -0.38 12.76
C ASP A 62 -7.62 -1.18 11.47
N GLN A 63 -7.74 -0.50 10.35
CA GLN A 63 -7.84 -1.16 9.04
C GLN A 63 -6.48 -1.67 8.60
N LEU A 64 -5.43 -0.95 8.95
CA LEU A 64 -4.08 -1.32 8.55
C LEU A 64 -3.70 -2.70 9.07
N LYS A 65 -4.19 -3.09 10.23
CA LYS A 65 -3.93 -4.41 10.79
C LYS A 65 -4.44 -5.54 9.89
N ASP A 66 -5.50 -5.28 9.13
CA ASP A 66 -6.12 -6.26 8.25
C ASP A 66 -5.53 -6.23 6.85
N LEU A 67 -4.77 -5.19 6.52
CA LEU A 67 -4.18 -5.03 5.19
C LEU A 67 -2.79 -5.65 5.15
N LYS A 68 -2.75 -6.97 5.00
CA LYS A 68 -1.50 -7.73 5.08
C LYS A 68 -0.77 -7.83 3.75
N THR A 69 -1.50 -7.91 2.65
CA THR A 69 -0.89 -8.05 1.33
C THR A 69 -1.08 -6.78 0.52
N VAL A 70 -0.27 -6.67 -0.54
CA VAL A 70 -0.39 -5.55 -1.47
C VAL A 70 -1.79 -5.52 -2.06
N GLN A 71 -2.35 -6.70 -2.40
CA GLN A 71 -3.71 -6.79 -2.95
C GLN A 71 -4.75 -6.26 -1.96
N ASP A 72 -4.56 -6.52 -0.66
CA ASP A 72 -5.49 -6.01 0.35
C ASP A 72 -5.54 -4.49 0.32
N VAL A 73 -4.38 -3.85 0.23
CA VAL A 73 -4.31 -2.38 0.16
C VAL A 73 -4.91 -1.87 -1.13
N ILE A 74 -4.62 -2.54 -2.25
CA ILE A 74 -5.18 -2.15 -3.54
C ILE A 74 -6.71 -2.20 -3.48
N ASN A 75 -7.26 -3.27 -2.95
CA ASN A 75 -8.72 -3.42 -2.84
C ASN A 75 -9.31 -2.34 -1.95
N TYR A 76 -8.65 -2.05 -0.84
CA TYR A 76 -9.14 -1.04 0.11
C TYR A 76 -9.15 0.35 -0.54
N VAL A 77 -8.06 0.73 -1.17
CA VAL A 77 -7.95 2.04 -1.82
C VAL A 77 -8.93 2.13 -2.97
N HIS A 78 -9.02 1.10 -3.79
CA HIS A 78 -9.91 1.09 -4.94
C HIS A 78 -11.38 1.24 -4.52
N LYS A 79 -11.74 0.58 -3.43
CA LYS A 79 -13.11 0.65 -2.91
C LYS A 79 -13.45 2.03 -2.38
N ASN A 80 -12.49 2.71 -1.78
CA ASN A 80 -12.73 3.98 -1.08
C ASN A 80 -12.34 5.22 -1.87
N ALA A 81 -11.71 5.07 -3.02
CA ALA A 81 -11.19 6.19 -3.81
C ALA A 81 -12.14 6.65 -4.92
N SER A 82 -13.39 6.36 -4.81
CA SER A 82 -14.35 6.76 -5.85
C SER A 82 -14.89 8.17 -5.64
#